data_d0d37e8ead6a87d842359a2250ad86c9
#
_entry.id   d0d37e8ead6a87d842359a2250ad86c9
#
_cell.length_a   1.000
_cell.length_b   1.000
_cell.length_c   1.000
_cell.angle_alpha   90.00
_cell.angle_beta   90.00
_cell.angle_gamma   90.00
#
_symmetry.space_group_name_H-M   'P 1'
#
loop_
_entity.id
_entity.type
_entity.pdbx_description
1 polymer ?
#
loop_
_entity_poly.entity_id
_entity_poly.type
_entity_poly.pdbx_seq_one_letter_code
_entity_poly.pdbx_strand_id
1 'polypeptide(L)'
;MARIHIEEYGCSASQADSEMIAGLLAAEGHTVVRGEEGADASVIVTCSVKDATASRMVHRMRRLSSRPLVVAGCMAEAEPGMVRRIAPRASMMGPGSITRAAELVGEALGGRRAEALGGSDKKVGLPRVRLDSGVGIVEIASGCMSECSFCQTKLAKGGLRSHRVGDIVRQVRADVRDGCGEIWLTSTDNGCYGHDIGSSLPELLRAVSGVDGDFGVRVGMMNPMYAGRILDGVADAMEADPRIYRFLHIPVQSGSDSVLASMKRGHTAETFERACATMRARFGRFTVATDVIVGYPTETGGDFGQTVALLERTRPDIVNLSRYSSRPGTEAAGMARLDEGVTQGRSRRIHALAGAISLESGRAWAGWEGRVRLSGRSARGAVGRNFAYRQVDVEGCEGASGTVEARVTGATPHCLLAAAIS
;
A
#
# COMPACT_ATOMS: atom_id res chain seq x y z
N MET A 1 -9.23 6.25 -31.87
CA MET A 1 -8.68 4.98 -31.34
C MET A 1 -7.16 5.11 -31.30
N ALA A 2 -6.53 4.98 -30.13
CA ALA A 2 -5.09 5.17 -29.96
C ALA A 2 -4.55 4.09 -29.03
N ARG A 3 -3.24 3.82 -29.12
CA ARG A 3 -2.49 2.88 -28.26
C ARG A 3 -1.90 3.64 -27.09
N ILE A 4 -2.34 3.34 -25.88
CA ILE A 4 -1.95 4.07 -24.68
C ILE A 4 -1.09 3.18 -23.79
N HIS A 5 0.13 3.60 -23.54
CA HIS A 5 1.04 2.98 -22.57
C HIS A 5 0.74 3.50 -21.16
N ILE A 6 0.56 2.60 -20.21
CA ILE A 6 0.39 2.96 -18.79
C ILE A 6 1.54 2.40 -17.99
N GLU A 7 2.19 3.26 -17.22
CA GLU A 7 3.29 2.92 -16.33
C GLU A 7 2.96 3.38 -14.91
N GLU A 8 3.07 2.47 -13.94
CA GLU A 8 2.72 2.78 -12.56
C GLU A 8 3.93 2.78 -11.63
N TYR A 9 3.87 3.67 -10.64
CA TYR A 9 4.82 3.74 -9.54
C TYR A 9 4.06 3.99 -8.23
N GLY A 10 4.25 3.12 -7.25
CA GLY A 10 3.74 3.44 -5.94
C GLY A 10 3.13 2.30 -5.13
N CYS A 11 2.03 2.61 -4.47
CA CYS A 11 1.33 1.73 -3.55
C CYS A 11 0.15 1.02 -4.23
N SER A 12 -0.54 0.14 -3.50
CA SER A 12 -1.75 -0.54 -4.00
C SER A 12 -2.84 0.43 -4.50
N ALA A 13 -2.97 1.63 -3.91
CA ALA A 13 -3.90 2.63 -4.43
C ALA A 13 -3.48 3.18 -5.80
N SER A 14 -2.18 3.36 -6.06
CA SER A 14 -1.68 3.75 -7.39
C SER A 14 -1.91 2.66 -8.42
N GLN A 15 -1.76 1.40 -8.04
CA GLN A 15 -2.09 0.26 -8.90
C GLN A 15 -3.59 0.24 -9.22
N ALA A 16 -4.45 0.41 -8.23
CA ALA A 16 -5.90 0.51 -8.44
C ALA A 16 -6.27 1.67 -9.38
N ASP A 17 -5.62 2.83 -9.21
CA ASP A 17 -5.83 3.99 -10.10
C ASP A 17 -5.40 3.66 -11.54
N SER A 18 -4.27 2.97 -11.74
CA SER A 18 -3.80 2.55 -13.06
C SER A 18 -4.77 1.60 -13.75
N GLU A 19 -5.32 0.62 -13.01
CA GLU A 19 -6.32 -0.32 -13.52
C GLU A 19 -7.63 0.37 -13.92
N MET A 20 -8.07 1.37 -13.13
CA MET A 20 -9.25 2.17 -13.45
C MET A 20 -9.02 3.10 -14.64
N ILE A 21 -7.86 3.76 -14.71
CA ILE A 21 -7.48 4.58 -15.87
C ILE A 21 -7.47 3.70 -17.14
N ALA A 22 -6.89 2.51 -17.07
CA ALA A 22 -6.87 1.54 -18.17
C ALA A 22 -8.30 1.15 -18.59
N GLY A 23 -9.19 0.89 -17.63
CA GLY A 23 -10.59 0.55 -17.89
C GLY A 23 -11.38 1.70 -18.54
N LEU A 24 -11.19 2.93 -18.05
CA LEU A 24 -11.82 4.13 -18.63
C LEU A 24 -11.36 4.38 -20.06
N LEU A 25 -10.06 4.23 -20.33
CA LEU A 25 -9.51 4.38 -21.68
C LEU A 25 -10.00 3.29 -22.64
N ALA A 26 -10.10 2.05 -22.16
CA ALA A 26 -10.65 0.94 -22.95
C ALA A 26 -12.14 1.15 -23.27
N ALA A 27 -12.93 1.69 -22.34
CA ALA A 27 -14.34 2.02 -22.54
C ALA A 27 -14.54 3.08 -23.63
N GLU A 28 -13.58 4.00 -23.81
CA GLU A 28 -13.57 5.02 -24.89
C GLU A 28 -12.90 4.50 -26.19
N GLY A 29 -12.64 3.20 -26.28
CA GLY A 29 -12.13 2.54 -27.48
C GLY A 29 -10.62 2.66 -27.70
N HIS A 30 -9.84 3.08 -26.69
CA HIS A 30 -8.38 3.04 -26.75
C HIS A 30 -7.85 1.64 -26.44
N THR A 31 -6.68 1.31 -26.98
CA THR A 31 -5.96 0.06 -26.67
C THR A 31 -4.88 0.32 -25.63
N VAL A 32 -4.99 -0.30 -24.45
CA VAL A 32 -3.95 -0.24 -23.43
C VAL A 32 -2.83 -1.22 -23.75
N VAL A 33 -1.58 -0.74 -23.78
CA VAL A 33 -0.41 -1.53 -24.12
C VAL A 33 0.62 -1.53 -22.99
N ARG A 34 1.36 -2.65 -22.84
CA ARG A 34 2.36 -2.81 -21.76
C ARG A 34 3.70 -2.11 -22.05
N GLY A 35 4.02 -1.90 -23.30
CA GLY A 35 5.29 -1.29 -23.75
C GLY A 35 5.11 0.12 -24.31
N GLU A 36 6.15 0.94 -24.18
CA GLU A 36 6.14 2.30 -24.72
C GLU A 36 6.34 2.34 -26.26
N GLU A 37 6.84 1.24 -26.86
CA GLU A 37 7.07 1.15 -28.30
C GLU A 37 5.74 1.11 -29.08
N GLY A 38 5.61 2.02 -30.03
CA GLY A 38 4.41 2.14 -30.84
C GLY A 38 3.18 2.63 -30.06
N ALA A 39 3.34 3.17 -28.85
CA ALA A 39 2.28 3.86 -28.14
C ALA A 39 2.14 5.30 -28.67
N ASP A 40 0.89 5.74 -28.85
CA ASP A 40 0.56 7.10 -29.30
C ASP A 40 0.64 8.11 -28.16
N ALA A 41 0.34 7.67 -26.93
CA ALA A 41 0.48 8.45 -25.70
C ALA A 41 0.89 7.57 -24.51
N SER A 42 1.39 8.21 -23.46
CA SER A 42 1.73 7.55 -22.21
C SER A 42 1.02 8.18 -21.01
N VAL A 43 0.62 7.34 -20.05
CA VAL A 43 0.14 7.76 -18.73
C VAL A 43 1.12 7.23 -17.68
N ILE A 44 1.66 8.11 -16.87
CA ILE A 44 2.51 7.76 -15.72
C ILE A 44 1.72 8.00 -14.44
N VAL A 45 1.45 6.94 -13.67
CA VAL A 45 0.80 7.05 -12.35
C VAL A 45 1.87 7.15 -11.28
N THR A 46 1.89 8.28 -10.58
CA THR A 46 2.98 8.71 -9.71
C THR A 46 2.66 8.53 -8.22
N CYS A 47 3.71 8.41 -7.42
CA CYS A 47 3.67 8.32 -5.97
C CYS A 47 4.52 9.42 -5.32
N SER A 48 4.19 9.81 -4.09
CA SER A 48 4.92 10.83 -3.32
C SER A 48 5.63 10.25 -2.07
N VAL A 49 5.66 8.91 -1.89
CA VAL A 49 6.05 8.31 -0.59
C VAL A 49 7.53 7.98 -0.49
N LYS A 50 8.19 7.44 -1.52
CA LYS A 50 9.58 6.95 -1.44
C LYS A 50 10.53 7.67 -2.40
N ASP A 51 11.71 8.13 -1.93
CA ASP A 51 12.69 8.86 -2.75
C ASP A 51 13.25 8.06 -3.92
N ALA A 52 13.60 6.80 -3.70
CA ALA A 52 14.09 5.95 -4.78
C ALA A 52 13.06 5.82 -5.91
N THR A 53 11.78 5.77 -5.56
CA THR A 53 10.67 5.76 -6.52
C THR A 53 10.52 7.13 -7.19
N ALA A 54 10.64 8.24 -6.42
CA ALA A 54 10.55 9.60 -6.96
C ALA A 54 11.62 9.87 -8.03
N SER A 55 12.88 9.51 -7.77
CA SER A 55 13.97 9.68 -8.74
C SER A 55 13.73 8.88 -10.03
N ARG A 56 13.24 7.65 -9.92
CA ARG A 56 12.88 6.82 -11.09
C ARG A 56 11.73 7.46 -11.89
N MET A 57 10.69 7.94 -11.22
CA MET A 57 9.56 8.63 -11.87
C MET A 57 10.01 9.89 -12.60
N VAL A 58 10.84 10.72 -11.97
CA VAL A 58 11.43 11.92 -12.60
C VAL A 58 12.19 11.57 -13.88
N HIS A 59 13.03 10.54 -13.82
CA HIS A 59 13.76 10.06 -15.00
C HIS A 59 12.80 9.61 -16.11
N ARG A 60 11.77 8.83 -15.76
CA ARG A 60 10.77 8.35 -16.73
C ARG A 60 9.95 9.49 -17.33
N MET A 61 9.49 10.45 -16.51
CA MET A 61 8.77 11.63 -17.01
C MET A 61 9.60 12.41 -18.03
N ARG A 62 10.90 12.63 -17.77
CA ARG A 62 11.81 13.28 -18.74
C ARG A 62 11.88 12.52 -20.04
N ARG A 63 12.05 11.20 -19.98
CA ARG A 63 12.15 10.35 -21.17
C ARG A 63 10.86 10.34 -22.00
N LEU A 64 9.70 10.31 -21.34
CA LEU A 64 8.38 10.28 -21.99
C LEU A 64 7.89 11.66 -22.41
N SER A 65 8.51 12.77 -21.97
CA SER A 65 8.07 14.14 -22.25
C SER A 65 8.19 14.58 -23.72
N SER A 66 8.89 13.78 -24.55
CA SER A 66 9.01 14.02 -26.00
C SER A 66 7.76 13.61 -26.80
N ARG A 67 6.81 12.92 -26.18
CA ARG A 67 5.55 12.45 -26.78
C ARG A 67 4.34 12.87 -25.94
N PRO A 68 3.09 12.66 -26.41
CA PRO A 68 1.89 12.91 -25.61
C PRO A 68 1.97 12.18 -24.26
N LEU A 69 1.88 12.94 -23.15
CA LEU A 69 2.07 12.44 -21.81
C LEU A 69 1.02 12.97 -20.85
N VAL A 70 0.45 12.09 -20.03
CA VAL A 70 -0.35 12.44 -18.85
C VAL A 70 0.39 11.97 -17.60
N VAL A 71 0.65 12.88 -16.67
CA VAL A 71 1.22 12.57 -15.34
C VAL A 71 0.08 12.54 -14.34
N ALA A 72 -0.20 11.36 -13.79
CA ALA A 72 -1.30 11.10 -12.87
C ALA A 72 -0.81 10.83 -11.45
N GLY A 73 -1.70 10.92 -10.46
CA GLY A 73 -1.46 10.47 -9.09
C GLY A 73 -0.91 11.51 -8.14
N CYS A 74 -0.34 11.04 -7.02
CA CYS A 74 -0.02 11.88 -5.86
C CYS A 74 1.01 12.98 -6.14
N MET A 75 2.02 12.72 -6.99
CA MET A 75 3.03 13.74 -7.31
C MET A 75 2.44 14.85 -8.19
N ALA A 76 1.56 14.52 -9.13
CA ALA A 76 0.88 15.52 -9.95
C ALA A 76 0.04 16.49 -9.09
N GLU A 77 -0.61 15.95 -8.05
CA GLU A 77 -1.43 16.74 -7.13
C GLU A 77 -0.59 17.56 -6.13
N ALA A 78 0.38 16.91 -5.45
CA ALA A 78 1.13 17.55 -4.37
C ALA A 78 2.25 18.48 -4.87
N GLU A 79 2.83 18.19 -6.04
CA GLU A 79 3.97 18.93 -6.58
C GLU A 79 3.78 19.31 -8.07
N PRO A 80 2.66 19.94 -8.46
CA PRO A 80 2.39 20.26 -9.87
C PRO A 80 3.45 21.17 -10.49
N GLY A 81 4.07 22.04 -9.70
CA GLY A 81 5.16 22.89 -10.15
C GLY A 81 6.41 22.09 -10.55
N MET A 82 6.72 21.00 -9.87
CA MET A 82 7.82 20.10 -10.23
C MET A 82 7.50 19.37 -11.54
N VAL A 83 6.30 18.83 -11.68
CA VAL A 83 5.88 18.15 -12.92
C VAL A 83 5.94 19.10 -14.12
N ARG A 84 5.50 20.36 -13.97
CA ARG A 84 5.59 21.40 -15.02
C ARG A 84 7.02 21.68 -15.45
N ARG A 85 7.97 21.69 -14.53
CA ARG A 85 9.41 21.89 -14.86
C ARG A 85 10.01 20.69 -15.59
N ILE A 86 9.60 19.47 -15.22
CA ILE A 86 10.17 18.23 -15.77
C ILE A 86 9.57 17.88 -17.14
N ALA A 87 8.24 18.02 -17.27
CA ALA A 87 7.47 17.68 -18.45
C ALA A 87 6.48 18.81 -18.78
N PRO A 88 6.96 19.94 -19.36
CA PRO A 88 6.14 21.17 -19.52
C PRO A 88 4.94 21.02 -20.45
N ARG A 89 4.93 19.99 -21.32
CA ARG A 89 3.84 19.68 -22.22
C ARG A 89 2.86 18.63 -21.69
N ALA A 90 3.19 17.97 -20.56
CA ALA A 90 2.35 16.90 -20.02
C ALA A 90 1.06 17.48 -19.44
N SER A 91 -0.05 16.81 -19.72
CA SER A 91 -1.29 16.97 -18.96
C SER A 91 -1.12 16.39 -17.55
N MET A 92 -1.87 16.90 -16.57
CA MET A 92 -1.76 16.45 -15.18
C MET A 92 -3.10 16.02 -14.62
N MET A 93 -3.10 14.95 -13.85
CA MET A 93 -4.29 14.37 -13.23
C MET A 93 -4.02 13.99 -11.77
N GLY A 94 -4.74 14.60 -10.84
CA GLY A 94 -4.70 14.24 -9.43
C GLY A 94 -5.37 12.88 -9.16
N PRO A 95 -5.11 12.26 -8.00
CA PRO A 95 -5.71 10.98 -7.62
C PRO A 95 -7.23 11.07 -7.42
N GLY A 96 -7.79 12.25 -7.27
CA GLY A 96 -9.22 12.50 -7.16
C GLY A 96 -9.91 12.87 -8.46
N SER A 97 -9.26 12.77 -9.61
CA SER A 97 -9.78 13.20 -10.91
C SER A 97 -9.61 12.14 -12.01
N ILE A 98 -9.52 10.87 -11.64
CA ILE A 98 -9.21 9.77 -12.58
C ILE A 98 -10.30 9.54 -13.62
N THR A 99 -11.56 9.94 -13.34
CA THR A 99 -12.67 9.87 -14.30
C THR A 99 -12.44 10.74 -15.55
N ARG A 100 -11.53 11.70 -15.47
CA ARG A 100 -11.13 12.55 -16.60
C ARG A 100 -9.98 11.98 -17.44
N ALA A 101 -9.59 10.72 -17.21
CA ALA A 101 -8.44 10.12 -17.89
C ALA A 101 -8.53 10.16 -19.41
N ALA A 102 -9.69 9.80 -19.98
CA ALA A 102 -9.89 9.80 -21.43
C ALA A 102 -9.83 11.21 -22.02
N GLU A 103 -10.43 12.19 -21.36
CA GLU A 103 -10.35 13.61 -21.75
C GLU A 103 -8.90 14.08 -21.79
N LEU A 104 -8.14 13.87 -20.70
CA LEU A 104 -6.75 14.34 -20.59
C LEU A 104 -5.81 13.65 -21.58
N VAL A 105 -6.04 12.37 -21.88
CA VAL A 105 -5.32 11.66 -22.92
C VAL A 105 -5.68 12.21 -24.30
N GLY A 106 -6.96 12.52 -24.55
CA GLY A 106 -7.41 13.15 -25.78
C GLY A 106 -6.76 14.53 -26.01
N GLU A 107 -6.68 15.36 -24.96
CA GLU A 107 -5.99 16.65 -24.99
C GLU A 107 -4.50 16.49 -25.33
N ALA A 108 -3.83 15.54 -24.66
CA ALA A 108 -2.41 15.26 -24.89
C ALA A 108 -2.15 14.77 -26.32
N LEU A 109 -3.00 13.88 -26.87
CA LEU A 109 -2.93 13.41 -28.26
C LEU A 109 -3.14 14.56 -29.27
N GLY A 110 -4.01 15.52 -28.92
CA GLY A 110 -4.23 16.74 -29.71
C GLY A 110 -3.12 17.79 -29.55
N GLY A 111 -2.03 17.49 -28.83
CA GLY A 111 -0.93 18.43 -28.58
C GLY A 111 -1.27 19.55 -27.60
N ARG A 112 -2.39 19.47 -26.90
CA ARG A 112 -2.83 20.42 -25.88
C ARG A 112 -2.49 19.89 -24.49
N ARG A 113 -2.27 20.80 -23.57
CA ARG A 113 -2.06 20.51 -22.16
C ARG A 113 -3.32 20.85 -21.36
N ALA A 114 -3.76 19.92 -20.52
CA ALA A 114 -4.88 20.12 -19.60
C ALA A 114 -4.51 19.63 -18.20
N GLU A 115 -5.18 20.17 -17.18
CA GLU A 115 -4.96 19.83 -15.77
C GLU A 115 -6.30 19.50 -15.10
N ALA A 116 -6.31 18.41 -14.33
CA ALA A 116 -7.43 17.99 -13.50
C ALA A 116 -6.90 17.67 -12.10
N LEU A 117 -6.80 18.68 -11.26
CA LEU A 117 -6.31 18.61 -9.89
C LEU A 117 -7.43 18.95 -8.90
N GLY A 118 -7.30 18.57 -7.64
CA GLY A 118 -8.27 18.89 -6.58
C GLY A 118 -9.58 18.11 -6.63
N GLY A 119 -9.70 17.09 -7.47
CA GLY A 119 -10.93 16.31 -7.63
C GLY A 119 -11.27 15.41 -6.44
N SER A 120 -12.48 14.84 -6.49
CA SER A 120 -13.01 13.96 -5.45
C SER A 120 -13.84 12.81 -6.01
N ASP A 121 -13.35 12.17 -7.05
CA ASP A 121 -14.05 11.12 -7.78
C ASP A 121 -14.48 9.95 -6.87
N LYS A 122 -15.66 9.42 -7.15
CA LYS A 122 -16.11 8.14 -6.62
C LYS A 122 -15.52 7.03 -7.47
N LYS A 123 -14.49 6.34 -6.92
CA LYS A 123 -13.71 5.33 -7.65
C LYS A 123 -14.32 3.93 -7.65
N VAL A 124 -15.10 3.61 -6.62
CA VAL A 124 -15.76 2.29 -6.51
C VAL A 124 -16.80 2.14 -7.60
N GLY A 125 -16.71 1.05 -8.36
CA GLY A 125 -17.60 0.74 -9.48
C GLY A 125 -17.11 1.25 -10.84
N LEU A 126 -15.96 1.92 -10.93
CA LEU A 126 -15.36 2.29 -12.21
C LEU A 126 -14.88 1.06 -12.98
N PRO A 127 -14.92 1.08 -14.33
CA PRO A 127 -14.39 0.00 -15.15
C PRO A 127 -12.89 -0.18 -14.90
N ARG A 128 -12.41 -1.42 -15.04
CA ARG A 128 -11.01 -1.77 -14.77
C ARG A 128 -10.44 -2.71 -15.81
N VAL A 129 -9.18 -2.51 -16.15
CA VAL A 129 -8.34 -3.49 -16.83
C VAL A 129 -7.27 -3.91 -15.84
N ARG A 130 -7.31 -5.18 -15.39
CA ARG A 130 -6.41 -5.64 -14.35
C ARG A 130 -4.99 -5.81 -14.87
N LEU A 131 -4.04 -5.31 -14.11
CA LEU A 131 -2.61 -5.51 -14.35
C LEU A 131 -2.13 -6.84 -13.74
N ASP A 132 -2.69 -7.22 -12.59
CA ASP A 132 -2.55 -8.53 -11.95
C ASP A 132 -3.93 -9.18 -11.84
N SER A 133 -4.15 -10.27 -12.57
CA SER A 133 -5.45 -10.94 -12.65
C SER A 133 -5.88 -11.62 -11.35
N GLY A 134 -4.95 -11.89 -10.42
CA GLY A 134 -5.23 -12.61 -9.17
C GLY A 134 -5.71 -11.72 -8.02
N VAL A 135 -5.56 -10.39 -8.10
CA VAL A 135 -5.80 -9.46 -7.00
C VAL A 135 -6.83 -8.40 -7.37
N GLY A 136 -7.87 -8.29 -6.54
CA GLY A 136 -8.83 -7.18 -6.57
C GLY A 136 -8.45 -6.10 -5.56
N ILE A 137 -8.05 -4.92 -6.03
CA ILE A 137 -7.69 -3.81 -5.15
C ILE A 137 -8.87 -2.85 -5.01
N VAL A 138 -9.45 -2.77 -3.82
CA VAL A 138 -10.61 -1.94 -3.52
C VAL A 138 -10.18 -0.79 -2.62
N GLU A 139 -10.12 0.44 -3.15
CA GLU A 139 -9.93 1.65 -2.35
C GLU A 139 -11.22 1.91 -1.57
N ILE A 140 -11.20 1.66 -0.24
CA ILE A 140 -12.38 1.80 0.63
C ILE A 140 -12.62 3.24 1.06
N ALA A 141 -11.55 4.04 1.09
CA ALA A 141 -11.59 5.47 1.37
C ALA A 141 -10.40 6.18 0.73
N SER A 142 -10.56 7.44 0.40
CA SER A 142 -9.49 8.36 0.00
C SER A 142 -9.27 9.40 1.09
N GLY A 143 -8.05 9.94 1.17
CA GLY A 143 -7.69 10.93 2.19
C GLY A 143 -7.51 10.32 3.58
N CYS A 144 -7.33 11.18 4.59
CA CYS A 144 -7.04 10.76 5.96
C CYS A 144 -7.48 11.84 6.96
N MET A 145 -7.84 11.43 8.17
CA MET A 145 -8.15 12.37 9.27
C MET A 145 -6.89 12.90 9.97
N SER A 146 -5.76 12.18 9.86
CA SER A 146 -4.52 12.55 10.53
C SER A 146 -3.84 13.75 9.86
N GLU A 147 -3.08 14.52 10.66
CA GLU A 147 -2.33 15.72 10.25
C GLU A 147 -0.81 15.50 10.43
N CYS A 148 -0.30 14.32 10.04
CA CYS A 148 1.09 13.97 10.24
C CYS A 148 2.02 14.98 9.57
N SER A 149 2.96 15.56 10.32
CA SER A 149 3.82 16.67 9.91
C SER A 149 4.77 16.37 8.73
N PHE A 150 4.98 15.10 8.40
CA PHE A 150 5.83 14.64 7.30
C PHE A 150 5.04 14.14 6.07
N CYS A 151 3.71 14.10 6.14
CA CYS A 151 2.91 13.33 5.18
C CYS A 151 2.48 14.15 3.96
N GLN A 152 3.13 13.93 2.83
CA GLN A 152 2.74 14.53 1.56
C GLN A 152 1.48 13.90 0.95
N THR A 153 1.14 12.66 1.33
CA THR A 153 -0.09 12.01 0.88
C THR A 153 -1.33 12.78 1.34
N LYS A 154 -1.28 13.42 2.52
CA LYS A 154 -2.35 14.31 3.00
C LYS A 154 -2.58 15.49 2.05
N LEU A 155 -1.52 16.06 1.49
CA LEU A 155 -1.62 17.16 0.52
C LEU A 155 -2.24 16.68 -0.80
N ALA A 156 -1.92 15.45 -1.21
CA ALA A 156 -2.42 14.88 -2.46
C ALA A 156 -3.86 14.35 -2.39
N LYS A 157 -4.28 13.79 -1.23
CA LYS A 157 -5.57 13.10 -1.09
C LYS A 157 -6.57 13.82 -0.17
N GLY A 158 -6.13 14.83 0.57
CA GLY A 158 -6.99 15.68 1.42
C GLY A 158 -7.57 14.99 2.64
N GLY A 159 -8.78 15.44 3.05
CA GLY A 159 -9.55 14.88 4.14
C GLY A 159 -10.16 13.52 3.80
N LEU A 160 -10.59 12.79 4.84
CA LEU A 160 -11.22 11.47 4.69
C LEU A 160 -12.50 11.56 3.84
N ARG A 161 -12.62 10.63 2.91
CA ARG A 161 -13.82 10.37 2.10
C ARG A 161 -13.99 8.87 1.96
N SER A 162 -14.87 8.29 2.76
CA SER A 162 -15.16 6.86 2.76
C SER A 162 -16.21 6.51 1.70
N HIS A 163 -16.05 5.36 1.06
CA HIS A 163 -17.11 4.78 0.24
C HIS A 163 -18.12 4.02 1.10
N ARG A 164 -19.38 3.98 0.70
CA ARG A 164 -20.43 3.27 1.43
C ARG A 164 -20.16 1.76 1.41
N VAL A 165 -20.44 1.08 2.53
CA VAL A 165 -20.25 -0.37 2.69
C VAL A 165 -20.84 -1.16 1.52
N GLY A 166 -22.10 -0.86 1.11
CA GLY A 166 -22.76 -1.54 0.01
C GLY A 166 -22.06 -1.38 -1.35
N ASP A 167 -21.42 -0.23 -1.60
CA ASP A 167 -20.67 0.02 -2.84
C ASP A 167 -19.39 -0.85 -2.85
N ILE A 168 -18.68 -0.89 -1.72
CA ILE A 168 -17.47 -1.71 -1.55
C ILE A 168 -17.81 -3.19 -1.71
N VAL A 169 -18.86 -3.68 -1.07
CA VAL A 169 -19.31 -5.08 -1.17
C VAL A 169 -19.67 -5.45 -2.61
N ARG A 170 -20.32 -4.54 -3.35
CA ARG A 170 -20.60 -4.77 -4.79
C ARG A 170 -19.32 -4.88 -5.61
N GLN A 171 -18.31 -4.03 -5.32
CA GLN A 171 -17.01 -4.11 -5.99
C GLN A 171 -16.29 -5.42 -5.65
N VAL A 172 -16.22 -5.81 -4.38
CA VAL A 172 -15.62 -7.10 -3.96
C VAL A 172 -16.30 -8.26 -4.68
N ARG A 173 -17.64 -8.26 -4.74
CA ARG A 173 -18.41 -9.29 -5.44
C ARG A 173 -18.13 -9.34 -6.94
N ALA A 174 -17.91 -8.18 -7.58
CA ALA A 174 -17.50 -8.11 -8.97
C ALA A 174 -16.08 -8.65 -9.15
N ASP A 175 -15.14 -8.25 -8.31
CA ASP A 175 -13.75 -8.69 -8.38
C ASP A 175 -13.60 -10.21 -8.19
N VAL A 176 -14.38 -10.80 -7.26
CA VAL A 176 -14.41 -12.26 -7.05
C VAL A 176 -15.00 -12.98 -8.26
N ARG A 177 -16.08 -12.46 -8.87
CA ARG A 177 -16.65 -13.02 -10.11
C ARG A 177 -15.68 -12.96 -11.28
N ASP A 178 -14.84 -11.91 -11.33
CA ASP A 178 -13.78 -11.75 -12.35
C ASP A 178 -12.58 -12.68 -12.09
N GLY A 179 -12.63 -13.53 -11.05
CA GLY A 179 -11.61 -14.54 -10.74
C GLY A 179 -10.51 -14.06 -9.80
N CYS A 180 -10.67 -12.91 -9.12
CA CYS A 180 -9.71 -12.48 -8.12
C CYS A 180 -9.75 -13.42 -6.90
N GLY A 181 -8.63 -14.10 -6.63
CA GLY A 181 -8.46 -14.95 -5.46
C GLY A 181 -8.02 -14.19 -4.21
N GLU A 182 -7.67 -12.92 -4.32
CA GLU A 182 -7.27 -12.07 -3.20
C GLU A 182 -7.88 -10.67 -3.36
N ILE A 183 -8.41 -10.14 -2.26
CA ILE A 183 -8.99 -8.79 -2.19
C ILE A 183 -8.18 -7.93 -1.22
N TRP A 184 -7.66 -6.82 -1.70
CA TRP A 184 -6.97 -5.83 -0.88
C TRP A 184 -7.88 -4.65 -0.59
N LEU A 185 -8.34 -4.54 0.65
CA LEU A 185 -9.03 -3.35 1.13
C LEU A 185 -7.98 -2.29 1.45
N THR A 186 -7.91 -1.24 0.66
CA THR A 186 -6.86 -0.21 0.77
C THR A 186 -7.43 1.18 0.96
N SER A 187 -6.70 2.02 1.68
CA SER A 187 -6.93 3.45 1.80
C SER A 187 -5.63 4.15 2.23
N THR A 188 -5.68 5.46 2.42
CA THR A 188 -4.57 6.17 3.06
C THR A 188 -4.40 5.74 4.52
N ASP A 189 -5.51 5.43 5.21
CA ASP A 189 -5.55 4.90 6.57
C ASP A 189 -6.87 4.15 6.76
N ASN A 190 -6.83 2.81 6.84
CA ASN A 190 -8.03 2.00 7.03
C ASN A 190 -8.64 2.15 8.44
N GLY A 191 -7.82 2.60 9.41
CA GLY A 191 -8.29 2.79 10.79
C GLY A 191 -9.34 3.87 10.94
N CYS A 192 -9.36 4.87 10.06
CA CYS A 192 -10.36 5.93 10.07
C CYS A 192 -11.56 5.69 9.13
N TYR A 193 -11.58 4.55 8.40
CA TYR A 193 -12.69 4.24 7.50
C TYR A 193 -14.06 4.35 8.20
N GLY A 194 -14.98 4.99 7.50
CA GLY A 194 -16.38 5.08 7.91
C GLY A 194 -16.71 6.19 8.90
N HIS A 195 -15.69 6.84 9.48
CA HIS A 195 -15.92 7.90 10.48
C HIS A 195 -16.75 9.07 9.92
N ASP A 196 -16.58 9.39 8.64
CA ASP A 196 -17.29 10.46 7.93
C ASP A 196 -18.69 10.06 7.42
N ILE A 197 -19.04 8.78 7.47
CA ILE A 197 -20.30 8.22 6.97
C ILE A 197 -21.07 7.42 8.01
N GLY A 198 -20.67 7.48 9.31
CA GLY A 198 -21.32 6.76 10.40
C GLY A 198 -21.18 5.24 10.32
N SER A 199 -20.04 4.73 9.82
CA SER A 199 -19.70 3.31 9.73
C SER A 199 -18.29 3.06 10.28
N SER A 200 -17.78 1.82 10.17
CA SER A 200 -16.49 1.42 10.71
C SER A 200 -15.85 0.30 9.91
N LEU A 201 -14.52 0.14 10.05
CA LEU A 201 -13.80 -0.98 9.43
C LEU A 201 -14.31 -2.35 9.88
N PRO A 202 -14.62 -2.63 11.16
CA PRO A 202 -15.24 -3.88 11.59
C PRO A 202 -16.59 -4.18 10.91
N GLU A 203 -17.45 -3.17 10.73
CA GLU A 203 -18.71 -3.33 10.00
C GLU A 203 -18.50 -3.67 8.54
N LEU A 204 -17.54 -3.00 7.90
CA LEU A 204 -17.17 -3.31 6.52
C LEU A 204 -16.66 -4.74 6.38
N LEU A 205 -15.78 -5.20 7.28
CA LEU A 205 -15.24 -6.57 7.24
C LEU A 205 -16.35 -7.61 7.38
N ARG A 206 -17.29 -7.42 8.33
CA ARG A 206 -18.47 -8.29 8.46
C ARG A 206 -19.33 -8.32 7.19
N ALA A 207 -19.50 -7.18 6.55
CA ALA A 207 -20.26 -7.12 5.29
C ALA A 207 -19.53 -7.79 4.13
N VAL A 208 -18.20 -7.68 4.05
CA VAL A 208 -17.36 -8.37 3.05
C VAL A 208 -17.37 -9.88 3.28
N SER A 209 -17.42 -10.34 4.53
CA SER A 209 -17.57 -11.76 4.87
C SER A 209 -18.87 -12.37 4.35
N GLY A 210 -19.91 -11.58 4.09
CA GLY A 210 -21.14 -12.01 3.43
C GLY A 210 -21.03 -12.18 1.90
N VAL A 211 -19.85 -12.04 1.30
CA VAL A 211 -19.63 -12.32 -0.12
C VAL A 211 -19.20 -13.77 -0.29
N ASP A 212 -19.92 -14.52 -1.14
CA ASP A 212 -19.58 -15.91 -1.46
C ASP A 212 -18.33 -15.97 -2.36
N GLY A 213 -17.54 -17.02 -2.19
CA GLY A 213 -16.37 -17.32 -3.01
C GLY A 213 -15.14 -17.74 -2.21
N ASP A 214 -14.16 -18.34 -2.90
CA ASP A 214 -12.85 -18.68 -2.33
C ASP A 214 -11.83 -17.57 -2.63
N PHE A 215 -11.72 -16.60 -1.72
CA PHE A 215 -10.78 -15.50 -1.81
C PHE A 215 -10.20 -15.16 -0.44
N GLY A 216 -9.01 -14.56 -0.42
CA GLY A 216 -8.41 -14.00 0.79
C GLY A 216 -8.66 -12.49 0.89
N VAL A 217 -8.81 -11.96 2.10
CA VAL A 217 -8.99 -10.53 2.35
C VAL A 217 -7.79 -9.98 3.10
N ARG A 218 -7.08 -9.03 2.48
CA ARG A 218 -6.02 -8.26 3.13
C ARG A 218 -6.54 -6.90 3.56
N VAL A 219 -6.48 -6.62 4.84
CA VAL A 219 -6.73 -5.29 5.38
C VAL A 219 -5.48 -4.43 5.20
N GLY A 220 -5.62 -3.26 4.62
CA GLY A 220 -4.55 -2.28 4.45
C GLY A 220 -4.06 -1.69 5.78
N MET A 221 -3.10 -0.77 5.71
CA MET A 221 -2.52 -0.19 6.90
C MET A 221 -3.52 0.62 7.71
N MET A 222 -3.36 0.63 9.03
CA MET A 222 -4.10 1.48 9.96
C MET A 222 -3.17 2.19 10.94
N ASN A 223 -3.44 3.46 11.23
CA ASN A 223 -2.69 4.20 12.24
C ASN A 223 -3.00 3.64 13.65
N PRO A 224 -1.99 3.42 14.50
CA PRO A 224 -2.17 2.97 15.88
C PRO A 224 -3.16 3.79 16.69
N MET A 225 -3.34 5.08 16.40
CA MET A 225 -4.30 5.96 17.13
C MET A 225 -5.75 5.45 17.10
N TYR A 226 -6.11 4.63 16.12
CA TYR A 226 -7.46 4.05 16.02
C TYR A 226 -7.57 2.67 16.69
N ALA A 227 -6.44 2.02 17.03
CA ALA A 227 -6.41 0.66 17.55
C ALA A 227 -7.34 0.47 18.77
N GLY A 228 -7.30 1.39 19.74
CA GLY A 228 -8.13 1.31 20.95
C GLY A 228 -9.65 1.32 20.70
N ARG A 229 -10.10 1.72 19.49
CA ARG A 229 -11.53 1.80 19.15
C ARG A 229 -12.01 0.66 18.26
N ILE A 230 -11.14 0.11 17.42
CA ILE A 230 -11.57 -0.81 16.36
C ILE A 230 -10.88 -2.17 16.41
N LEU A 231 -9.80 -2.33 17.18
CA LEU A 231 -8.96 -3.52 17.11
C LEU A 231 -9.73 -4.80 17.50
N ASP A 232 -10.53 -4.75 18.56
CA ASP A 232 -11.34 -5.88 19.00
C ASP A 232 -12.36 -6.28 17.93
N GLY A 233 -13.06 -5.31 17.34
CA GLY A 233 -14.01 -5.59 16.27
C GLY A 233 -13.36 -6.09 14.98
N VAL A 234 -12.11 -5.68 14.67
CA VAL A 234 -11.32 -6.23 13.57
C VAL A 234 -10.92 -7.68 13.87
N ALA A 235 -10.50 -7.95 15.11
CA ALA A 235 -10.18 -9.29 15.56
C ALA A 235 -11.40 -10.22 15.53
N ASP A 236 -12.57 -9.75 16.01
CA ASP A 236 -13.84 -10.50 15.89
C ASP A 236 -14.17 -10.89 14.45
N ALA A 237 -13.97 -9.95 13.51
CA ALA A 237 -14.19 -10.24 12.09
C ALA A 237 -13.19 -11.29 11.54
N MET A 238 -11.92 -11.22 11.97
CA MET A 238 -10.88 -12.22 11.58
C MET A 238 -11.13 -13.59 12.17
N GLU A 239 -11.76 -13.68 13.35
CA GLU A 239 -12.16 -14.96 13.94
C GLU A 239 -13.38 -15.55 13.25
N ALA A 240 -14.34 -14.71 12.90
CA ALA A 240 -15.59 -15.13 12.26
C ALA A 240 -15.39 -15.59 10.80
N ASP A 241 -14.37 -15.03 10.10
CA ASP A 241 -14.10 -15.38 8.70
C ASP A 241 -12.59 -15.65 8.47
N PRO A 242 -12.20 -16.94 8.29
CA PRO A 242 -10.81 -17.31 8.07
C PRO A 242 -10.22 -16.80 6.74
N ARG A 243 -11.04 -16.27 5.84
CA ARG A 243 -10.58 -15.61 4.60
C ARG A 243 -9.92 -14.26 4.88
N ILE A 244 -10.21 -13.61 6.02
CA ILE A 244 -9.53 -12.39 6.44
C ILE A 244 -8.18 -12.80 7.03
N TYR A 245 -7.09 -12.39 6.37
CA TYR A 245 -5.76 -12.76 6.81
C TYR A 245 -5.46 -12.29 8.23
N ARG A 246 -4.87 -13.16 9.06
CA ARG A 246 -4.36 -12.83 10.40
C ARG A 246 -3.10 -11.96 10.30
N PHE A 247 -3.30 -10.75 9.84
CA PHE A 247 -2.28 -9.79 9.49
C PHE A 247 -2.70 -8.38 9.89
N LEU A 248 -1.80 -7.64 10.51
CA LEU A 248 -2.00 -6.24 10.85
C LEU A 248 -0.81 -5.41 10.35
N HIS A 249 -1.09 -4.43 9.48
CA HIS A 249 -0.11 -3.40 9.12
C HIS A 249 -0.41 -2.14 9.93
N ILE A 250 0.42 -1.88 10.93
CA ILE A 250 0.23 -0.82 11.91
C ILE A 250 1.51 0.03 12.06
N PRO A 251 1.68 1.09 11.25
CA PRO A 251 2.89 1.92 11.21
C PRO A 251 3.13 2.68 12.49
N VAL A 252 4.13 2.31 13.29
CA VAL A 252 4.50 3.03 14.52
C VAL A 252 5.28 4.30 14.23
N GLN A 253 6.13 4.29 13.22
CA GLN A 253 7.04 5.34 12.76
C GLN A 253 8.25 5.58 13.68
N SER A 254 8.08 5.67 15.00
CA SER A 254 9.14 5.84 16.00
C SER A 254 8.75 5.14 17.31
N GLY A 255 9.73 4.73 18.08
CA GLY A 255 9.54 4.21 19.45
C GLY A 255 9.61 5.29 20.53
N SER A 256 9.83 6.54 20.15
CA SER A 256 9.89 7.69 21.07
C SER A 256 8.63 8.52 20.99
N ASP A 257 7.97 8.73 22.13
CA ASP A 257 6.74 9.52 22.23
C ASP A 257 6.99 11.00 21.89
N SER A 258 8.18 11.55 22.17
CA SER A 258 8.54 12.92 21.79
C SER A 258 8.62 13.07 20.27
N VAL A 259 9.18 12.09 19.57
CA VAL A 259 9.23 12.07 18.11
C VAL A 259 7.84 11.85 17.53
N LEU A 260 7.04 10.93 18.09
CA LEU A 260 5.65 10.70 17.68
C LEU A 260 4.78 11.95 17.82
N ALA A 261 4.96 12.71 18.92
CA ALA A 261 4.27 13.99 19.13
C ALA A 261 4.70 15.02 18.07
N SER A 262 6.00 15.15 17.79
CA SER A 262 6.53 16.02 16.73
C SER A 262 6.05 15.61 15.33
N MET A 263 5.90 14.31 15.09
CA MET A 263 5.29 13.74 13.88
C MET A 263 3.77 13.93 13.81
N LYS A 264 3.10 14.39 14.88
CA LYS A 264 1.64 14.51 15.01
C LYS A 264 0.92 13.17 14.76
N ARG A 265 1.45 12.07 15.38
CA ARG A 265 0.92 10.71 15.12
C ARG A 265 -0.35 10.36 15.89
N GLY A 266 -0.67 11.08 16.97
CA GLY A 266 -1.89 10.87 17.75
C GLY A 266 -1.92 9.57 18.55
N HIS A 267 -0.78 8.89 18.74
CA HIS A 267 -0.60 7.69 19.56
C HIS A 267 0.78 7.69 20.23
N THR A 268 0.95 6.81 21.20
CA THR A 268 2.22 6.55 21.89
C THR A 268 2.83 5.20 21.44
N ALA A 269 4.09 4.98 21.76
CA ALA A 269 4.76 3.69 21.57
C ALA A 269 4.02 2.56 22.29
N GLU A 270 3.50 2.82 23.50
CA GLU A 270 2.67 1.87 24.27
C GLU A 270 1.41 1.45 23.52
N THR A 271 0.74 2.37 22.82
CA THR A 271 -0.46 2.06 22.02
C THR A 271 -0.15 1.00 20.95
N PHE A 272 0.99 1.14 20.28
CA PHE A 272 1.45 0.14 19.30
C PHE A 272 1.79 -1.19 19.97
N GLU A 273 2.55 -1.17 21.08
CA GLU A 273 2.95 -2.36 21.84
C GLU A 273 1.73 -3.16 22.31
N ARG A 274 0.73 -2.48 22.88
CA ARG A 274 -0.53 -3.08 23.30
C ARG A 274 -1.31 -3.70 22.14
N ALA A 275 -1.39 -3.03 20.99
CA ALA A 275 -2.05 -3.57 19.80
C ALA A 275 -1.38 -4.88 19.33
N CYS A 276 -0.05 -4.92 19.28
CA CYS A 276 0.69 -6.13 18.95
C CYS A 276 0.41 -7.27 19.93
N ALA A 277 0.45 -6.98 21.23
CA ALA A 277 0.23 -7.96 22.29
C ALA A 277 -1.21 -8.52 22.24
N THR A 278 -2.22 -7.66 22.07
CA THR A 278 -3.64 -8.05 21.97
C THR A 278 -3.86 -9.04 20.83
N MET A 279 -3.37 -8.71 19.62
CA MET A 279 -3.59 -9.56 18.46
C MET A 279 -2.87 -10.90 18.56
N ARG A 280 -1.65 -10.92 19.10
CA ARG A 280 -0.90 -12.18 19.32
C ARG A 280 -1.49 -13.07 20.40
N ALA A 281 -1.97 -12.48 21.48
CA ALA A 281 -2.66 -13.22 22.56
C ALA A 281 -3.94 -13.90 22.02
N ARG A 282 -4.65 -13.21 21.12
CA ARG A 282 -5.91 -13.70 20.58
C ARG A 282 -5.73 -14.80 19.51
N PHE A 283 -4.70 -14.69 18.66
CA PHE A 283 -4.56 -15.57 17.49
C PHE A 283 -3.40 -16.57 17.55
N GLY A 284 -2.50 -16.45 18.52
CA GLY A 284 -1.27 -17.25 18.57
C GLY A 284 -0.32 -16.95 17.40
N ARG A 285 -0.58 -17.52 16.21
CA ARG A 285 0.14 -17.21 14.97
C ARG A 285 -0.52 -16.02 14.26
N PHE A 286 0.18 -14.89 14.28
CA PHE A 286 -0.29 -13.61 13.73
C PHE A 286 0.90 -12.83 13.15
N THR A 287 0.72 -12.16 12.02
CA THR A 287 1.77 -11.34 11.42
C THR A 287 1.54 -9.86 11.69
N VAL A 288 2.50 -9.21 12.29
CA VAL A 288 2.54 -7.76 12.47
C VAL A 288 3.54 -7.15 11.49
N ALA A 289 3.06 -6.22 10.67
CA ALA A 289 3.89 -5.35 9.85
C ALA A 289 3.85 -3.92 10.41
N THR A 290 4.99 -3.24 10.40
CA THR A 290 5.10 -1.84 10.81
C THR A 290 6.02 -1.06 9.89
N ASP A 291 5.88 0.27 9.92
CA ASP A 291 6.79 1.19 9.25
C ASP A 291 7.56 1.98 10.29
N VAL A 292 8.83 2.24 10.02
CA VAL A 292 9.73 3.05 10.85
C VAL A 292 10.42 4.09 9.98
N ILE A 293 10.44 5.34 10.46
CA ILE A 293 11.19 6.44 9.86
C ILE A 293 12.36 6.76 10.79
N VAL A 294 13.59 6.65 10.29
CA VAL A 294 14.81 7.08 11.00
C VAL A 294 15.32 8.41 10.45
N GLY A 295 15.95 9.20 11.29
CA GLY A 295 16.50 10.50 10.90
C GLY A 295 15.43 11.59 10.76
N TYR A 296 14.29 11.44 11.45
CA TYR A 296 13.32 12.52 11.56
C TYR A 296 13.97 13.74 12.27
N PRO A 297 13.70 15.00 11.87
CA PRO A 297 14.44 16.19 12.31
C PRO A 297 14.63 16.34 13.82
N THR A 298 13.67 15.93 14.63
CA THR A 298 13.76 16.02 16.10
C THR A 298 14.33 14.78 16.78
N GLU A 299 14.66 13.73 16.02
CA GLU A 299 15.10 12.44 16.58
C GLU A 299 16.51 12.52 17.17
N THR A 300 16.66 12.44 18.49
CA THR A 300 17.95 12.35 19.19
C THR A 300 18.54 10.94 19.16
N GLY A 301 19.73 10.76 19.71
CA GLY A 301 20.31 9.42 19.92
C GLY A 301 19.52 8.58 20.93
N GLY A 302 18.96 9.21 21.97
CA GLY A 302 18.10 8.59 22.96
C GLY A 302 16.77 8.12 22.36
N ASP A 303 16.13 8.97 21.51
CA ASP A 303 14.89 8.63 20.81
C ASP A 303 15.07 7.43 19.86
N PHE A 304 16.18 7.42 19.13
CA PHE A 304 16.54 6.28 18.29
C PHE A 304 16.74 5.00 19.13
N GLY A 305 17.37 5.12 20.31
CA GLY A 305 17.50 4.01 21.26
C GLY A 305 16.15 3.45 21.70
N GLN A 306 15.15 4.30 21.97
CA GLN A 306 13.78 3.87 22.30
C GLN A 306 13.12 3.15 21.13
N THR A 307 13.34 3.59 19.88
CA THR A 307 12.84 2.89 18.69
C THR A 307 13.44 1.48 18.56
N VAL A 308 14.75 1.33 18.78
CA VAL A 308 15.40 0.01 18.79
C VAL A 308 14.80 -0.89 19.88
N ALA A 309 14.70 -0.38 21.12
CA ALA A 309 14.15 -1.12 22.25
C ALA A 309 12.67 -1.53 22.03
N LEU A 310 11.85 -0.66 21.42
CA LEU A 310 10.48 -1.01 21.05
C LEU A 310 10.42 -2.17 20.06
N LEU A 311 11.25 -2.16 19.01
CA LEU A 311 11.29 -3.25 18.04
C LEU A 311 11.79 -4.56 18.64
N GLU A 312 12.77 -4.49 19.56
CA GLU A 312 13.27 -5.66 20.32
C GLU A 312 12.18 -6.28 21.19
N ARG A 313 11.35 -5.48 21.87
CA ARG A 313 10.24 -5.96 22.70
C ARG A 313 9.06 -6.47 21.89
N THR A 314 8.63 -5.70 20.88
CA THR A 314 7.42 -6.01 20.11
C THR A 314 7.64 -7.01 18.98
N ARG A 315 8.89 -7.15 18.51
CA ARG A 315 9.31 -8.12 17.48
C ARG A 315 8.34 -8.21 16.28
N PRO A 316 8.10 -7.10 15.57
CA PRO A 316 7.23 -7.14 14.40
C PRO A 316 7.83 -8.01 13.30
N ASP A 317 7.00 -8.82 12.65
CA ASP A 317 7.44 -9.78 11.63
C ASP A 317 7.99 -9.11 10.37
N ILE A 318 7.47 -7.93 10.07
CA ILE A 318 7.86 -7.12 8.92
C ILE A 318 8.09 -5.67 9.39
N VAL A 319 9.27 -5.13 9.12
CA VAL A 319 9.60 -3.71 9.36
C VAL A 319 9.95 -3.05 8.04
N ASN A 320 9.08 -2.17 7.58
CA ASN A 320 9.35 -1.31 6.42
C ASN A 320 10.11 -0.07 6.89
N LEU A 321 11.42 -0.07 6.67
CA LEU A 321 12.29 1.01 7.07
C LEU A 321 12.38 2.09 5.99
N SER A 322 12.22 3.35 6.39
CA SER A 322 12.48 4.52 5.58
C SER A 322 13.42 5.50 6.29
N ARG A 323 14.31 6.14 5.56
CA ARG A 323 15.00 7.33 6.04
C ARG A 323 14.07 8.52 5.82
N TYR A 324 14.03 9.44 6.78
CA TYR A 324 13.28 10.67 6.60
C TYR A 324 13.77 11.42 5.35
N SER A 325 12.84 11.86 4.57
CA SER A 325 13.07 12.70 3.41
C SER A 325 12.10 13.88 3.44
N SER A 326 12.65 15.06 3.36
CA SER A 326 11.87 16.30 3.32
C SER A 326 10.95 16.32 2.10
N ARG A 327 9.67 16.56 2.33
CA ARG A 327 8.66 16.63 1.29
C ARG A 327 8.12 18.05 1.18
N PRO A 328 8.19 18.68 0.00
CA PRO A 328 7.65 20.02 -0.19
C PRO A 328 6.20 20.15 0.29
N GLY A 329 5.90 21.27 0.96
CA GLY A 329 4.57 21.56 1.48
C GLY A 329 4.22 20.89 2.82
N THR A 330 5.06 20.00 3.36
CA THR A 330 4.88 19.41 4.68
C THR A 330 5.52 20.29 5.76
N GLU A 331 4.96 20.26 6.99
CA GLU A 331 5.49 21.02 8.12
C GLU A 331 6.93 20.62 8.45
N ALA A 332 7.21 19.31 8.46
CA ALA A 332 8.55 18.80 8.74
C ALA A 332 9.60 19.19 7.69
N ALA A 333 9.19 19.65 6.50
CA ALA A 333 10.12 20.13 5.48
C ALA A 333 10.85 21.41 5.88
N GLY A 334 10.26 22.21 6.80
CA GLY A 334 10.86 23.41 7.35
C GLY A 334 11.82 23.17 8.51
N MET A 335 11.94 21.94 8.99
CA MET A 335 12.80 21.58 10.13
C MET A 335 14.24 21.29 9.68
N ALA A 336 15.20 21.56 10.57
CA ALA A 336 16.61 21.25 10.33
C ALA A 336 16.83 19.74 10.20
N ARG A 337 17.46 19.31 9.12
CA ARG A 337 17.76 17.88 8.88
C ARG A 337 18.86 17.38 9.79
N LEU A 338 18.79 16.12 10.18
CA LEU A 338 19.90 15.41 10.80
C LEU A 338 21.02 15.16 9.77
N ASP A 339 22.22 15.00 10.29
CA ASP A 339 23.37 14.56 9.49
C ASP A 339 23.07 13.27 8.75
N GLU A 340 23.48 13.20 7.48
CA GLU A 340 23.20 12.05 6.62
C GLU A 340 23.92 10.78 7.10
N GLY A 341 25.15 10.90 7.63
CA GLY A 341 25.92 9.78 8.17
C GLY A 341 25.23 9.18 9.41
N VAL A 342 24.69 10.04 10.29
CA VAL A 342 23.88 9.61 11.45
C VAL A 342 22.64 8.85 10.97
N THR A 343 21.90 9.41 10.04
CA THR A 343 20.67 8.79 9.49
C THR A 343 20.97 7.46 8.81
N GLN A 344 22.06 7.38 8.05
CA GLN A 344 22.50 6.16 7.40
C GLN A 344 22.94 5.09 8.41
N GLY A 345 23.65 5.48 9.49
CA GLY A 345 24.05 4.60 10.59
C GLY A 345 22.82 3.99 11.27
N ARG A 346 21.82 4.82 11.61
CA ARG A 346 20.54 4.39 12.18
C ARG A 346 19.80 3.42 11.26
N SER A 347 19.74 3.75 9.98
CA SER A 347 19.10 2.90 8.96
C SER A 347 19.74 1.52 8.88
N ARG A 348 21.08 1.42 8.87
CA ARG A 348 21.79 0.12 8.88
C ARG A 348 21.46 -0.68 10.12
N ARG A 349 21.43 -0.06 11.31
CA ARG A 349 21.12 -0.75 12.56
C ARG A 349 19.72 -1.33 12.60
N ILE A 350 18.70 -0.54 12.21
CA ILE A 350 17.30 -1.04 12.14
C ILE A 350 17.17 -2.12 11.08
N HIS A 351 17.81 -1.98 9.92
CA HIS A 351 17.75 -2.99 8.87
C HIS A 351 18.31 -4.34 9.34
N ALA A 352 19.45 -4.34 10.04
CA ALA A 352 20.03 -5.56 10.63
C ALA A 352 19.11 -6.18 11.69
N LEU A 353 18.56 -5.35 12.59
CA LEU A 353 17.63 -5.81 13.63
C LEU A 353 16.35 -6.40 13.02
N ALA A 354 15.74 -5.70 12.06
CA ALA A 354 14.53 -6.16 11.36
C ALA A 354 14.75 -7.49 10.64
N GLY A 355 15.89 -7.65 9.97
CA GLY A 355 16.26 -8.90 9.31
C GLY A 355 16.42 -10.07 10.30
N ALA A 356 17.04 -9.82 11.45
CA ALA A 356 17.19 -10.84 12.51
C ALA A 356 15.83 -11.25 13.10
N ILE A 357 14.97 -10.27 13.42
CA ILE A 357 13.61 -10.51 13.95
C ILE A 357 12.77 -11.29 12.93
N SER A 358 12.77 -10.87 11.66
CA SER A 358 11.99 -11.52 10.61
C SER A 358 12.43 -12.97 10.37
N LEU A 359 13.76 -13.23 10.37
CA LEU A 359 14.29 -14.57 10.21
C LEU A 359 13.91 -15.48 11.39
N GLU A 360 14.03 -15.00 12.63
CA GLU A 360 13.65 -15.75 13.82
C GLU A 360 12.15 -16.04 13.85
N SER A 361 11.31 -15.03 13.58
CA SER A 361 9.86 -15.20 13.41
C SER A 361 9.54 -16.22 12.31
N GLY A 362 10.28 -16.18 11.20
CA GLY A 362 10.11 -17.14 10.10
C GLY A 362 10.48 -18.57 10.52
N ARG A 363 11.58 -18.76 11.27
CA ARG A 363 11.99 -20.08 11.76
C ARG A 363 10.95 -20.74 12.68
N ALA A 364 10.18 -19.96 13.42
CA ALA A 364 9.08 -20.47 14.26
C ALA A 364 7.94 -21.12 13.45
N TRP A 365 7.93 -20.97 12.13
CA TRP A 365 6.98 -21.63 11.24
C TRP A 365 7.45 -23.00 10.75
N ALA A 366 8.68 -23.42 11.03
CA ALA A 366 9.18 -24.73 10.59
C ALA A 366 8.23 -25.85 11.04
N GLY A 367 7.91 -26.76 10.11
CA GLY A 367 6.95 -27.84 10.33
C GLY A 367 5.48 -27.43 10.26
N TRP A 368 5.14 -26.15 10.05
CA TRP A 368 3.76 -25.77 9.77
C TRP A 368 3.29 -26.36 8.45
N GLU A 369 2.09 -26.91 8.44
CA GLU A 369 1.40 -27.41 7.25
C GLU A 369 0.08 -26.67 7.05
N GLY A 370 -0.29 -26.44 5.79
CA GLY A 370 -1.57 -25.87 5.44
C GLY A 370 -1.59 -25.16 4.09
N ARG A 371 -2.71 -24.50 3.84
CA ARG A 371 -3.02 -23.86 2.56
C ARG A 371 -2.17 -22.63 2.29
N VAL A 372 -1.60 -22.57 1.09
CA VAL A 372 -0.89 -21.40 0.53
C VAL A 372 -1.61 -21.00 -0.75
N ARG A 373 -2.13 -19.76 -0.78
CA ARG A 373 -2.72 -19.18 -1.98
C ARG A 373 -1.60 -18.62 -2.86
N LEU A 374 -1.45 -19.20 -4.03
CA LEU A 374 -0.40 -18.82 -4.98
C LEU A 374 -0.75 -17.48 -5.65
N SER A 375 0.26 -16.63 -5.79
CA SER A 375 0.15 -15.30 -6.40
C SER A 375 1.16 -15.04 -7.51
N GLY A 376 2.11 -15.95 -7.75
CA GLY A 376 3.12 -15.77 -8.77
C GLY A 376 4.12 -16.92 -8.86
N ARG A 377 5.11 -16.76 -9.73
CA ARG A 377 6.23 -17.70 -9.91
C ARG A 377 7.44 -17.25 -9.11
N SER A 378 8.24 -18.21 -8.67
CA SER A 378 9.55 -18.00 -8.08
C SER A 378 10.61 -18.85 -8.78
N ALA A 379 11.88 -18.66 -8.45
CA ALA A 379 12.95 -19.49 -8.94
C ALA A 379 12.91 -20.93 -8.41
N ARG A 380 12.15 -21.18 -7.32
CA ARG A 380 11.99 -22.49 -6.69
C ARG A 380 10.69 -23.21 -7.07
N GLY A 381 9.78 -22.52 -7.78
CA GLY A 381 8.46 -23.02 -8.14
C GLY A 381 7.42 -21.90 -8.14
N ALA A 382 6.71 -21.70 -7.04
CA ALA A 382 5.68 -20.68 -6.92
C ALA A 382 5.78 -19.88 -5.61
N VAL A 383 5.29 -18.64 -5.64
CA VAL A 383 5.17 -17.82 -4.43
C VAL A 383 3.71 -17.55 -4.12
N GLY A 384 3.38 -17.53 -2.82
CA GLY A 384 2.02 -17.28 -2.37
C GLY A 384 1.95 -16.71 -0.96
N ARG A 385 0.75 -16.75 -0.37
CA ARG A 385 0.45 -16.29 0.98
C ARG A 385 -0.27 -17.37 1.78
N ASN A 386 0.13 -17.53 3.05
CA ASN A 386 -0.62 -18.36 3.98
C ASN A 386 -1.70 -17.53 4.71
N PHE A 387 -2.46 -18.16 5.61
CA PHE A 387 -3.54 -17.53 6.39
C PHE A 387 -3.11 -16.31 7.24
N ALA A 388 -1.82 -16.20 7.57
CA ALA A 388 -1.24 -15.07 8.29
C ALA A 388 -0.55 -14.05 7.36
N TYR A 389 -0.84 -14.11 6.06
CA TYR A 389 -0.29 -13.24 5.02
C TYR A 389 1.26 -13.30 4.90
N ARG A 390 1.89 -14.35 5.48
CA ARG A 390 3.34 -14.57 5.28
C ARG A 390 3.59 -14.98 3.85
N GLN A 391 4.62 -14.40 3.24
CA GLN A 391 5.07 -14.85 1.94
C GLN A 391 5.67 -16.25 2.07
N VAL A 392 5.25 -17.17 1.22
CA VAL A 392 5.73 -18.55 1.15
C VAL A 392 6.25 -18.84 -0.24
N ASP A 393 7.49 -19.27 -0.34
CA ASP A 393 8.11 -19.76 -1.56
C ASP A 393 8.01 -21.29 -1.56
N VAL A 394 7.17 -21.83 -2.44
CA VAL A 394 6.78 -23.25 -2.47
C VAL A 394 7.52 -23.94 -3.60
N GLU A 395 8.32 -24.95 -3.26
CA GLU A 395 9.01 -25.83 -4.20
C GLU A 395 8.08 -26.94 -4.70
N GLY A 396 8.28 -27.36 -5.96
CA GLY A 396 7.47 -28.43 -6.58
C GLY A 396 6.10 -27.99 -7.07
N CYS A 397 5.89 -26.69 -7.32
CA CYS A 397 4.63 -26.12 -7.79
C CYS A 397 4.79 -25.32 -9.10
N GLU A 398 5.68 -25.75 -10.00
CA GLU A 398 5.91 -25.07 -11.28
C GLU A 398 4.62 -25.03 -12.11
N GLY A 399 4.17 -23.81 -12.43
CA GLY A 399 2.95 -23.61 -13.23
C GLY A 399 1.63 -23.79 -12.49
N ALA A 400 1.65 -24.14 -11.20
CA ALA A 400 0.44 -24.22 -10.39
C ALA A 400 -0.21 -22.84 -10.19
N SER A 401 -1.53 -22.83 -10.04
CA SER A 401 -2.35 -21.66 -9.73
C SER A 401 -3.38 -21.99 -8.65
N GLY A 402 -3.98 -20.98 -8.06
CA GLY A 402 -4.97 -21.19 -7.00
C GLY A 402 -4.34 -21.46 -5.64
N THR A 403 -4.72 -22.54 -4.97
CA THR A 403 -4.26 -22.87 -3.62
C THR A 403 -3.60 -24.24 -3.59
N VAL A 404 -2.49 -24.37 -2.85
CA VAL A 404 -1.78 -25.65 -2.63
C VAL A 404 -1.63 -25.91 -1.14
N GLU A 405 -1.56 -27.18 -0.76
CA GLU A 405 -1.11 -27.58 0.57
C GLU A 405 0.42 -27.62 0.60
N ALA A 406 1.04 -27.04 1.63
CA ALA A 406 2.49 -26.95 1.72
C ALA A 406 2.96 -27.12 3.17
N ARG A 407 4.16 -27.69 3.33
CA ARG A 407 4.88 -27.79 4.61
C ARG A 407 6.06 -26.86 4.62
N VAL A 408 6.15 -25.99 5.63
CA VAL A 408 7.30 -25.09 5.83
C VAL A 408 8.53 -25.88 6.27
N THR A 409 9.59 -25.78 5.49
CA THR A 409 10.89 -26.46 5.72
C THR A 409 11.96 -25.50 6.28
N GLY A 410 11.77 -24.19 6.12
CA GLY A 410 12.71 -23.19 6.56
C GLY A 410 12.24 -21.75 6.35
N ALA A 411 13.14 -20.80 6.53
CA ALA A 411 12.84 -19.38 6.34
C ALA A 411 14.06 -18.59 5.90
N THR A 412 13.80 -17.49 5.21
CA THR A 412 14.72 -16.38 4.97
C THR A 412 14.20 -15.14 5.71
N PRO A 413 14.95 -14.02 5.77
CA PRO A 413 14.41 -12.77 6.29
C PRO A 413 13.19 -12.23 5.51
N HIS A 414 12.91 -12.76 4.31
CA HIS A 414 11.89 -12.23 3.41
C HIS A 414 10.69 -13.15 3.21
N CYS A 415 10.87 -14.46 3.32
CA CYS A 415 9.82 -15.45 3.08
C CYS A 415 10.04 -16.75 3.86
N LEU A 416 8.96 -17.51 4.03
CA LEU A 416 9.00 -18.91 4.44
C LEU A 416 9.38 -19.75 3.22
N LEU A 417 10.15 -20.81 3.43
CA LEU A 417 10.49 -21.81 2.43
C LEU A 417 9.62 -23.04 2.71
N ALA A 418 8.95 -23.58 1.69
CA ALA A 418 8.05 -24.70 1.85
C ALA A 418 8.19 -25.69 0.69
N ALA A 419 7.78 -26.93 0.91
CA ALA A 419 7.57 -27.92 -0.12
C ALA A 419 6.05 -28.20 -0.24
N ALA A 420 5.58 -28.42 -1.47
CA ALA A 420 4.23 -28.89 -1.68
C ALA A 420 4.05 -30.28 -1.04
N ILE A 421 2.87 -30.52 -0.45
CA ILE A 421 2.45 -31.81 0.06
C ILE A 421 1.23 -32.27 -0.75
N SER A 422 1.24 -33.54 -1.13
CA SER A 422 0.16 -34.16 -1.90
C SER A 422 -1.11 -34.37 -1.07
#